data_b5f35a194cb72b99b332adf9bcbc50bb
#
_entry.id   b5f35a194cb72b99b332adf9bcbc50bb
#
_cell.length_a   1.000
_cell.length_b   1.000
_cell.length_c   1.000
_cell.angle_alpha   90.00
_cell.angle_beta   90.00
_cell.angle_gamma   90.00
#
_symmetry.space_group_name_H-M   'P 1'
#
loop_
_entity.id
_entity.type
_entity.pdbx_description
1 polymer ?
#
loop_
_entity_poly.entity_id
_entity_poly.type
_entity_poly.pdbx_seq_one_letter_code
_entity_poly.pdbx_strand_id
1 'polypeptide(L)'
;IVARGYCRASIGQVSHLPVLRLAPVKENRNNCPFLTGDHCAIHDAEPLVCALYPLAQEISREGEVSYFLQPTACGGQVIEAKVEDYLARYDVPAREQTDVRWALGCMELEDVVEQAEMLLSPVLVRRMQAKLWQALYFNYDYAQPFLPQLERNLDWLNGEIVKLTEYQKKQNCKSK
;
A
#
# COMPACT_ATOMS: atom_id res chain seq x y z
N ILE A 1 -2.15 0.01 -15.48
CA ILE A 1 -0.79 -0.22 -14.97
C ILE A 1 -0.60 -1.72 -14.71
N VAL A 2 -1.40 -2.35 -13.84
CA VAL A 2 -1.30 -3.79 -13.51
C VAL A 2 -1.45 -4.68 -14.75
N ALA A 3 -2.47 -4.44 -15.58
CA ALA A 3 -2.70 -5.21 -16.81
C ALA A 3 -1.57 -5.11 -17.85
N ARG A 4 -0.71 -4.09 -17.76
CA ARG A 4 0.47 -3.93 -18.61
C ARG A 4 1.74 -4.56 -18.03
N GLY A 5 1.64 -5.23 -16.88
CA GLY A 5 2.81 -5.81 -16.21
C GLY A 5 3.77 -4.81 -15.58
N TYR A 6 3.34 -3.56 -15.38
CA TYR A 6 4.17 -2.50 -14.78
C TYR A 6 4.27 -2.60 -13.26
N CYS A 7 3.57 -3.56 -12.65
CA CYS A 7 3.61 -3.81 -11.23
C CYS A 7 3.94 -5.26 -10.91
N ARG A 8 4.62 -5.46 -9.80
CA ARG A 8 4.78 -6.76 -9.15
C ARG A 8 3.88 -6.81 -7.92
N ALA A 9 3.14 -7.91 -7.82
CA ALA A 9 2.32 -8.25 -6.67
C ALA A 9 3.11 -9.18 -5.75
N SER A 10 3.07 -8.95 -4.46
CA SER A 10 3.65 -9.82 -3.42
C SER A 10 2.81 -9.76 -2.15
N ILE A 11 3.08 -10.66 -1.21
CA ILE A 11 2.57 -10.56 0.15
C ILE A 11 3.73 -10.12 1.04
N GLY A 12 3.49 -9.14 1.89
CA GLY A 12 4.47 -8.67 2.88
C GLY A 12 4.86 -9.80 3.83
N GLN A 13 6.15 -9.95 4.12
CA GLN A 13 6.64 -11.03 4.98
C GLN A 13 6.29 -10.82 6.46
N VAL A 14 6.12 -9.58 6.87
CA VAL A 14 5.77 -9.20 8.25
C VAL A 14 4.29 -8.87 8.36
N SER A 15 3.79 -8.01 7.48
CA SER A 15 2.39 -7.55 7.51
C SER A 15 1.38 -8.59 7.05
N HIS A 16 1.81 -9.59 6.27
CA HIS A 16 0.93 -10.56 5.59
C HIS A 16 -0.09 -9.92 4.64
N LEU A 17 0.04 -8.60 4.41
CA LEU A 17 -0.84 -7.85 3.50
C LEU A 17 -0.33 -7.90 2.06
N PRO A 18 -1.25 -7.76 1.09
CA PRO A 18 -0.89 -7.56 -0.31
C PRO A 18 -0.05 -6.29 -0.50
N VAL A 19 0.99 -6.38 -1.30
CA VAL A 19 1.85 -5.24 -1.67
C VAL A 19 1.96 -5.17 -3.18
N LEU A 20 1.61 -4.02 -3.75
CA LEU A 20 1.74 -3.72 -5.16
C LEU A 20 2.86 -2.68 -5.35
N ARG A 21 3.89 -3.04 -6.11
CA ARG A 21 5.03 -2.15 -6.37
C ARG A 21 5.25 -1.99 -7.87
N LEU A 22 5.63 -0.80 -8.29
CA LEU A 22 6.14 -0.61 -9.64
C LEU A 22 7.36 -1.50 -9.88
N ALA A 23 7.43 -2.09 -11.04
CA ALA A 23 8.50 -3.01 -11.42
C ALA A 23 9.25 -2.50 -12.64
N PRO A 24 10.58 -2.65 -12.66
CA PRO A 24 11.36 -2.42 -13.85
C PRO A 24 10.86 -3.26 -15.03
N VAL A 25 10.85 -2.70 -16.23
CA VAL A 25 10.44 -3.38 -17.46
C VAL A 25 11.62 -3.55 -18.40
N LYS A 26 11.66 -4.71 -19.08
CA LYS A 26 12.76 -5.05 -20.01
C LYS A 26 12.82 -4.08 -21.18
N GLU A 27 11.66 -3.66 -21.67
CA GLU A 27 11.49 -2.74 -22.79
C GLU A 27 12.14 -1.37 -22.50
N ASN A 28 12.26 -1.00 -21.22
CA ASN A 28 12.95 0.21 -20.75
C ASN A 28 14.27 -0.13 -20.03
N ARG A 29 15.06 -1.06 -20.56
CA ARG A 29 16.39 -1.43 -20.05
C ARG A 29 16.40 -1.77 -18.55
N ASN A 30 15.35 -2.42 -18.07
CA ASN A 30 15.10 -2.70 -16.64
C ASN A 30 14.97 -1.46 -15.76
N ASN A 31 14.53 -0.33 -16.32
CA ASN A 31 14.16 0.85 -15.57
C ASN A 31 12.65 0.91 -15.29
N CYS A 32 12.25 1.94 -14.55
CA CYS A 32 10.84 2.26 -14.34
C CYS A 32 10.09 2.36 -15.68
N PRO A 33 8.87 1.80 -15.81
CA PRO A 33 8.09 1.87 -17.04
C PRO A 33 7.73 3.29 -17.49
N PHE A 34 7.79 4.26 -16.58
CA PHE A 34 7.47 5.66 -16.81
C PHE A 34 8.71 6.56 -17.00
N LEU A 35 9.91 5.99 -16.96
CA LEU A 35 11.14 6.74 -17.23
C LEU A 35 11.31 6.90 -18.75
N THR A 36 11.33 8.14 -19.22
CA THR A 36 11.55 8.51 -20.61
C THR A 36 12.80 9.39 -20.69
N GLY A 37 13.90 8.84 -21.22
CA GLY A 37 15.19 9.50 -21.14
C GLY A 37 15.67 9.61 -19.70
N ASP A 38 15.76 10.82 -19.18
CA ASP A 38 16.21 11.17 -17.83
C ASP A 38 15.10 11.73 -16.93
N HIS A 39 13.83 11.71 -17.39
CA HIS A 39 12.70 12.28 -16.65
C HIS A 39 11.50 11.31 -16.55
N CYS A 40 10.65 11.55 -15.57
CA CYS A 40 9.43 10.78 -15.35
C CYS A 40 8.31 11.28 -16.29
N ALA A 41 7.74 10.39 -17.11
CA ALA A 41 6.63 10.72 -18.01
C ALA A 41 5.30 11.00 -17.28
N ILE A 42 5.22 10.69 -16.00
CA ILE A 42 4.04 10.92 -15.14
C ILE A 42 4.39 11.77 -13.92
N HIS A 43 5.35 12.70 -14.07
CA HIS A 43 5.87 13.49 -12.95
C HIS A 43 4.77 14.22 -12.16
N ASP A 44 3.76 14.77 -12.84
CA ASP A 44 2.64 15.48 -12.21
C ASP A 44 1.64 14.53 -11.50
N ALA A 45 1.77 13.22 -11.71
CA ALA A 45 0.89 12.18 -11.16
C ALA A 45 1.69 10.99 -10.61
N GLU A 46 2.94 11.24 -10.22
CA GLU A 46 3.80 10.19 -9.70
C GLU A 46 3.35 9.70 -8.31
N PRO A 47 3.63 8.43 -7.97
CA PRO A 47 3.39 7.93 -6.62
C PRO A 47 4.15 8.76 -5.58
N LEU A 48 3.54 8.94 -4.38
CA LEU A 48 4.14 9.73 -3.31
C LEU A 48 5.57 9.31 -2.98
N VAL A 49 5.85 8.02 -2.97
CA VAL A 49 7.21 7.49 -2.72
C VAL A 49 8.24 7.98 -3.75
N CYS A 50 7.82 8.28 -4.98
CA CYS A 50 8.70 8.87 -6.00
C CYS A 50 8.86 10.38 -5.79
N ALA A 51 7.76 11.08 -5.50
CA ALA A 51 7.75 12.51 -5.24
C ALA A 51 8.58 12.89 -4.00
N LEU A 52 8.54 12.06 -2.96
CA LEU A 52 9.30 12.27 -1.72
C LEU A 52 10.80 12.02 -1.87
N TYR A 53 11.25 11.19 -2.82
CA TYR A 53 12.66 10.85 -2.91
C TYR A 53 13.55 12.09 -3.04
N PRO A 54 14.61 12.26 -2.25
CA PRO A 54 15.26 11.27 -1.38
C PRO A 54 14.72 11.15 0.06
N LEU A 55 13.65 11.83 0.40
CA LEU A 55 13.00 11.64 1.70
C LEU A 55 12.18 10.34 1.70
N ALA A 56 12.05 9.73 2.88
CA ALA A 56 11.04 8.72 3.19
C ALA A 56 10.11 9.26 4.26
N GLN A 57 8.88 8.77 4.24
CA GLN A 57 7.86 9.03 5.24
C GLN A 57 7.68 7.79 6.11
N GLU A 58 7.59 8.00 7.40
CA GLU A 58 7.17 7.02 8.39
C GLU A 58 5.93 7.52 9.11
N ILE A 59 4.97 6.63 9.30
CA ILE A 59 3.70 6.91 9.99
C ILE A 59 3.61 5.95 11.17
N SER A 60 3.48 6.48 12.38
CA SER A 60 3.33 5.68 13.60
C SER A 60 1.93 5.10 13.74
N ARG A 61 1.72 4.17 14.67
CA ARG A 61 0.38 3.63 15.01
C ARG A 61 -0.56 4.69 15.60
N GLU A 62 -0.01 5.79 16.10
CA GLU A 62 -0.73 6.96 16.61
C GLU A 62 -1.07 7.98 15.51
N GLY A 63 -0.61 7.73 14.28
CA GLY A 63 -0.81 8.60 13.12
C GLY A 63 0.18 9.77 13.05
N GLU A 64 1.25 9.73 13.84
CA GLU A 64 2.31 10.73 13.76
C GLU A 64 3.16 10.50 12.51
N VAL A 65 3.42 11.58 11.78
CA VAL A 65 4.20 11.54 10.54
C VAL A 65 5.60 12.08 10.79
N SER A 66 6.60 11.33 10.36
CA SER A 66 8.00 11.76 10.37
C SER A 66 8.64 11.54 9.00
N TYR A 67 9.64 12.36 8.69
CA TYR A 67 10.39 12.31 7.44
C TYR A 67 11.87 12.13 7.72
N PHE A 68 12.53 11.27 6.95
CA PHE A 68 13.97 11.05 7.06
C PHE A 68 14.63 10.92 5.69
N LEU A 69 15.91 11.29 5.63
CA LEU A 69 16.69 11.20 4.42
C LEU A 69 17.14 9.74 4.19
N GLN A 70 16.81 9.20 3.02
CA GLN A 70 17.28 7.88 2.61
C GLN A 70 18.74 7.95 2.11
N PRO A 71 19.54 6.88 2.33
CA PRO A 71 20.83 6.75 1.66
C PRO A 71 20.62 6.76 0.14
N THR A 72 21.25 7.70 -0.55
CA THR A 72 21.14 7.84 -2.01
C THR A 72 22.46 7.48 -2.67
N ALA A 73 22.38 6.73 -3.77
CA ALA A 73 23.55 6.45 -4.64
C ALA A 73 23.61 7.39 -5.86
N CYS A 74 22.72 8.38 -5.94
CA CYS A 74 22.53 9.17 -7.16
C CYS A 74 23.42 10.42 -7.27
N GLY A 75 24.48 10.56 -6.48
CA GLY A 75 25.48 11.63 -6.64
C GLY A 75 24.91 13.06 -6.68
N GLY A 76 23.72 13.29 -6.13
CA GLY A 76 23.08 14.60 -6.10
C GLY A 76 23.89 15.60 -5.27
N GLN A 77 23.77 16.89 -5.61
CA GLN A 77 24.33 17.95 -4.78
C GLN A 77 23.53 18.09 -3.50
N VAL A 78 24.22 18.24 -2.38
CA VAL A 78 23.58 18.62 -1.11
C VAL A 78 23.14 20.07 -1.26
N ILE A 79 21.81 20.29 -1.22
CA ILE A 79 21.22 21.63 -1.20
C ILE A 79 20.73 21.86 0.23
N GLU A 80 21.17 22.95 0.86
CA GLU A 80 20.56 23.42 2.08
C GLU A 80 19.13 23.91 1.79
N ALA A 81 18.13 23.10 2.14
CA ALA A 81 16.72 23.44 2.00
C ALA A 81 15.97 22.98 3.25
N LYS A 82 14.88 23.66 3.58
CA LYS A 82 13.98 23.19 4.64
C LYS A 82 13.14 22.06 4.10
N VAL A 83 12.88 21.06 4.96
CA VAL A 83 12.03 19.92 4.62
C VAL A 83 10.62 20.39 4.23
N GLU A 84 10.09 21.39 4.94
CA GLU A 84 8.77 21.98 4.69
C GLU A 84 8.65 22.53 3.26
N ASP A 85 9.68 23.24 2.78
CA ASP A 85 9.69 23.80 1.42
C ASP A 85 9.75 22.69 0.35
N TYR A 86 10.46 21.60 0.65
CA TYR A 86 10.50 20.42 -0.21
C TYR A 86 9.13 19.73 -0.28
N LEU A 87 8.51 19.46 0.86
CA LEU A 87 7.20 18.82 0.94
C LEU A 87 6.10 19.64 0.26
N ALA A 88 6.12 20.96 0.44
CA ALA A 88 5.17 21.88 -0.19
C ALA A 88 5.25 21.86 -1.72
N ARG A 89 6.45 21.65 -2.29
CA ARG A 89 6.65 21.58 -3.76
C ARG A 89 5.85 20.44 -4.40
N TYR A 90 5.63 19.36 -3.70
CA TYR A 90 4.94 18.16 -4.18
C TYR A 90 3.53 18.01 -3.60
N ASP A 91 3.00 19.06 -2.98
CA ASP A 91 1.67 19.08 -2.37
C ASP A 91 1.47 17.94 -1.34
N VAL A 92 2.54 17.55 -0.66
CA VAL A 92 2.52 16.45 0.31
C VAL A 92 1.56 16.73 1.46
N PRO A 93 1.51 17.94 2.06
CA PRO A 93 0.58 18.23 3.16
C PRO A 93 -0.89 18.01 2.79
N ALA A 94 -1.29 18.27 1.54
CA ALA A 94 -2.66 18.04 1.10
C ALA A 94 -3.01 16.54 0.96
N ARG A 95 -2.01 15.68 0.76
CA ARG A 95 -2.16 14.23 0.61
C ARG A 95 -1.96 13.46 1.91
N GLU A 96 -1.31 14.07 2.90
CA GLU A 96 -0.89 13.44 4.16
C GLU A 96 -2.04 12.75 4.90
N GLN A 97 -3.22 13.37 4.95
CA GLN A 97 -4.40 12.76 5.58
C GLN A 97 -4.77 11.42 4.93
N THR A 98 -4.65 11.32 3.61
CA THR A 98 -4.93 10.09 2.85
C THR A 98 -3.88 9.02 3.17
N ASP A 99 -2.61 9.41 3.21
CA ASP A 99 -1.49 8.50 3.50
C ASP A 99 -1.55 7.97 4.93
N VAL A 100 -1.83 8.85 5.89
CA VAL A 100 -2.03 8.48 7.31
C VAL A 100 -3.18 7.49 7.44
N ARG A 101 -4.34 7.79 6.86
CA ARG A 101 -5.50 6.88 6.99
C ARG A 101 -5.26 5.53 6.31
N TRP A 102 -4.59 5.53 5.15
CA TRP A 102 -4.18 4.29 4.49
C TRP A 102 -3.24 3.47 5.37
N ALA A 103 -2.19 4.09 5.92
CA ALA A 103 -1.22 3.42 6.77
C ALA A 103 -1.86 2.83 8.03
N LEU A 104 -2.70 3.60 8.73
CA LEU A 104 -3.44 3.13 9.90
C LEU A 104 -4.37 1.97 9.54
N GLY A 105 -5.09 2.05 8.43
CA GLY A 105 -5.94 0.96 7.95
C GLY A 105 -5.15 -0.32 7.64
N CYS A 106 -3.95 -0.20 7.09
CA CYS A 106 -3.06 -1.35 6.90
C CYS A 106 -2.60 -1.94 8.24
N MET A 107 -2.21 -1.10 9.22
CA MET A 107 -1.78 -1.55 10.55
C MET A 107 -2.92 -2.26 11.31
N GLU A 108 -4.15 -1.73 11.24
CA GLU A 108 -5.35 -2.38 11.79
C GLU A 108 -5.59 -3.76 11.17
N LEU A 109 -5.40 -3.87 9.84
CA LEU A 109 -5.56 -5.13 9.12
C LEU A 109 -4.45 -6.14 9.44
N GLU A 110 -3.21 -5.73 9.68
CA GLU A 110 -2.13 -6.62 10.06
C GLU A 110 -2.52 -7.46 11.27
N ASP A 111 -2.99 -6.82 12.33
CA ASP A 111 -3.41 -7.49 13.57
C ASP A 111 -4.57 -8.47 13.34
N VAL A 112 -5.54 -8.10 12.51
CA VAL A 112 -6.71 -8.93 12.16
C VAL A 112 -6.30 -10.13 11.30
N VAL A 113 -5.44 -9.91 10.32
CA VAL A 113 -4.97 -10.95 9.38
C VAL A 113 -4.12 -11.98 10.11
N GLU A 114 -3.17 -11.54 10.95
CA GLU A 114 -2.34 -12.44 11.75
C GLU A 114 -3.20 -13.37 12.63
N GLN A 115 -4.17 -12.82 13.34
CA GLN A 115 -5.10 -13.61 14.16
C GLN A 115 -5.95 -14.58 13.32
N ALA A 116 -6.41 -14.14 12.16
CA ALA A 116 -7.21 -14.98 11.28
C ALA A 116 -6.38 -16.12 10.67
N GLU A 117 -5.13 -15.90 10.28
CA GLU A 117 -4.25 -16.93 9.72
C GLU A 117 -3.98 -18.07 10.71
N MET A 118 -3.89 -17.78 12.01
CA MET A 118 -3.77 -18.82 13.04
C MET A 118 -5.01 -19.73 13.16
N LEU A 119 -6.17 -19.25 12.72
CA LEU A 119 -7.44 -19.95 12.86
C LEU A 119 -7.91 -20.64 11.59
N LEU A 120 -7.52 -20.11 10.42
CA LEU A 120 -8.04 -20.50 9.13
C LEU A 120 -7.22 -21.65 8.49
N SER A 121 -7.92 -22.53 7.77
CA SER A 121 -7.25 -23.51 6.90
C SER A 121 -6.56 -22.83 5.72
N PRO A 122 -5.54 -23.45 5.11
CA PRO A 122 -4.82 -22.85 3.97
C PRO A 122 -5.71 -22.43 2.79
N VAL A 123 -6.84 -23.10 2.59
CA VAL A 123 -7.84 -22.75 1.57
C VAL A 123 -8.53 -21.44 1.92
N LEU A 124 -8.90 -21.25 3.18
CA LEU A 124 -9.57 -20.03 3.66
C LEU A 124 -8.61 -18.86 3.75
N VAL A 125 -7.33 -19.09 4.10
CA VAL A 125 -6.28 -18.08 4.02
C VAL A 125 -6.15 -17.54 2.59
N ARG A 126 -6.11 -18.41 1.57
CA ARG A 126 -6.09 -17.94 0.17
C ARG A 126 -7.32 -17.13 -0.22
N ARG A 127 -8.51 -17.49 0.30
CA ARG A 127 -9.74 -16.71 0.09
C ARG A 127 -9.66 -15.34 0.78
N MET A 128 -9.16 -15.28 1.99
CA MET A 128 -8.90 -14.03 2.71
C MET A 128 -7.93 -13.14 1.93
N GLN A 129 -6.81 -13.69 1.45
CA GLN A 129 -5.84 -12.96 0.63
C GLN A 129 -6.47 -12.38 -0.65
N ALA A 130 -7.35 -13.11 -1.33
CA ALA A 130 -8.06 -12.58 -2.50
C ALA A 130 -8.96 -11.38 -2.15
N LYS A 131 -9.60 -11.39 -0.96
CA LYS A 131 -10.43 -10.28 -0.48
C LYS A 131 -9.58 -9.07 -0.07
N LEU A 132 -8.41 -9.30 0.53
CA LEU A 132 -7.43 -8.25 0.82
C LEU A 132 -7.01 -7.52 -0.47
N TRP A 133 -6.69 -8.25 -1.53
CA TRP A 133 -6.40 -7.65 -2.84
C TRP A 133 -7.55 -6.79 -3.36
N GLN A 134 -8.79 -7.28 -3.28
CA GLN A 134 -9.98 -6.55 -3.70
C GLN A 134 -10.15 -5.25 -2.91
N ALA A 135 -10.11 -5.34 -1.57
CA ALA A 135 -10.35 -4.20 -0.69
C ALA A 135 -9.26 -3.12 -0.82
N LEU A 136 -8.00 -3.52 -0.90
CA LEU A 136 -6.88 -2.58 -0.88
C LEU A 136 -6.56 -1.98 -2.25
N TYR A 137 -6.83 -2.68 -3.37
CA TYR A 137 -6.32 -2.23 -4.66
C TYR A 137 -7.35 -2.19 -5.81
N PHE A 138 -8.47 -2.90 -5.72
CA PHE A 138 -9.33 -3.08 -6.89
C PHE A 138 -10.76 -2.54 -6.75
N ASN A 139 -11.30 -2.46 -5.55
CA ASN A 139 -12.68 -2.00 -5.32
C ASN A 139 -12.75 -0.47 -5.20
N TYR A 140 -12.24 0.25 -6.20
CA TYR A 140 -12.25 1.71 -6.23
C TYR A 140 -12.79 2.23 -7.56
N ASP A 141 -13.70 3.20 -7.46
CA ASP A 141 -14.14 4.04 -8.57
C ASP A 141 -13.28 5.31 -8.61
N TYR A 142 -12.48 5.48 -9.65
CA TYR A 142 -11.58 6.62 -9.81
C TYR A 142 -12.29 7.97 -9.96
N ALA A 143 -13.59 7.96 -10.24
CA ALA A 143 -14.41 9.17 -10.31
C ALA A 143 -14.93 9.64 -8.94
N GLN A 144 -14.70 8.86 -7.88
CA GLN A 144 -15.19 9.14 -6.54
C GLN A 144 -14.02 9.42 -5.57
N PRO A 145 -14.25 10.18 -4.48
CA PRO A 145 -13.26 10.42 -3.45
C PRO A 145 -12.73 9.11 -2.86
N PHE A 146 -11.42 9.05 -2.62
CA PHE A 146 -10.73 7.83 -2.16
C PHE A 146 -11.12 7.42 -0.73
N LEU A 147 -11.02 8.35 0.24
CA LEU A 147 -11.19 8.02 1.65
C LEU A 147 -12.52 7.35 2.00
N PRO A 148 -13.70 7.84 1.53
CA PRO A 148 -14.95 7.15 1.80
C PRO A 148 -15.04 5.74 1.20
N GLN A 149 -14.29 5.47 0.14
CA GLN A 149 -14.22 4.15 -0.47
C GLN A 149 -13.30 3.23 0.34
N LEU A 150 -12.17 3.75 0.82
CA LEU A 150 -11.27 3.02 1.70
C LEU A 150 -12.01 2.56 2.96
N GLU A 151 -12.72 3.45 3.65
CA GLU A 151 -13.49 3.09 4.84
C GLU A 151 -14.49 1.94 4.55
N ARG A 152 -15.30 2.08 3.50
CA ARG A 152 -16.24 1.02 3.11
C ARG A 152 -15.55 -0.30 2.79
N ASN A 153 -14.39 -0.25 2.15
CA ASN A 153 -13.63 -1.44 1.79
C ASN A 153 -13.02 -2.12 3.03
N LEU A 154 -12.53 -1.34 4.00
CA LEU A 154 -12.03 -1.86 5.27
C LEU A 154 -13.15 -2.51 6.10
N ASP A 155 -14.31 -1.85 6.22
CA ASP A 155 -15.48 -2.39 6.90
C ASP A 155 -15.97 -3.68 6.25
N TRP A 156 -16.11 -3.69 4.93
CA TRP A 156 -16.48 -4.87 4.17
C TRP A 156 -15.49 -6.03 4.40
N LEU A 157 -14.21 -5.75 4.34
CA LEU A 157 -13.14 -6.74 4.51
C LEU A 157 -13.17 -7.35 5.91
N ASN A 158 -13.30 -6.54 6.95
CA ASN A 158 -13.43 -7.01 8.32
C ASN A 158 -14.64 -7.97 8.47
N GLY A 159 -15.79 -7.61 7.90
CA GLY A 159 -16.96 -8.47 7.86
C GLY A 159 -16.72 -9.81 7.14
N GLU A 160 -15.95 -9.79 6.06
CA GLU A 160 -15.62 -11.00 5.32
C GLU A 160 -14.63 -11.92 6.07
N ILE A 161 -13.65 -11.34 6.77
CA ILE A 161 -12.73 -12.11 7.62
C ILE A 161 -13.47 -12.77 8.77
N VAL A 162 -14.39 -12.05 9.43
CA VAL A 162 -15.25 -12.61 10.47
C VAL A 162 -16.06 -13.82 9.94
N LYS A 163 -16.69 -13.69 8.78
CA LYS A 163 -17.45 -14.81 8.16
C LYS A 163 -16.58 -16.04 7.90
N LEU A 164 -15.33 -15.83 7.42
CA LEU A 164 -14.40 -16.93 7.17
C LEU A 164 -14.01 -17.64 8.48
N THR A 165 -13.72 -16.90 9.53
CA THR A 165 -13.34 -17.45 10.83
C THR A 165 -14.51 -18.19 11.51
N GLU A 166 -15.73 -17.66 11.42
CA GLU A 166 -16.94 -18.35 11.90
C GLU A 166 -17.21 -19.64 11.12
N TYR A 167 -17.04 -19.61 9.79
CA TYR A 167 -17.18 -20.81 8.96
C TYR A 167 -16.18 -21.88 9.39
N GLN A 168 -14.92 -21.53 9.59
CA GLN A 168 -13.88 -22.47 10.07
C GLN A 168 -14.25 -23.07 11.43
N LYS A 169 -14.72 -22.26 12.39
CA LYS A 169 -15.15 -22.73 13.71
C LYS A 169 -16.27 -23.76 13.59
N LYS A 170 -17.28 -23.52 12.73
CA LYS A 170 -18.39 -24.45 12.49
C LYS A 170 -17.93 -25.79 11.90
N GLN A 171 -16.92 -25.77 11.01
CA GLN A 171 -16.35 -27.00 10.43
C GLN A 171 -15.61 -27.81 11.51
N ASN A 172 -14.79 -27.15 12.32
CA ASN A 172 -14.03 -27.80 13.37
C ASN A 172 -14.97 -28.48 14.43
N CYS A 173 -16.16 -27.89 14.70
CA CYS A 173 -17.14 -28.47 15.58
C CYS A 173 -17.87 -29.72 15.01
N LYS A 174 -17.99 -29.84 13.68
CA LYS A 174 -18.60 -30.96 13.00
C LYS A 174 -17.66 -32.16 12.83
N SER A 175 -16.38 -31.95 12.97
CA SER A 175 -15.32 -32.97 12.79
C SER A 175 -14.90 -33.61 14.11
N LYS A 176 -15.54 -33.23 15.23
CA LYS A 176 -15.47 -33.85 16.56
C LYS A 176 -16.69 -34.67 16.85
#